data_4a3866037f5a5213c897403183a92382
#
_entry.id   4a3866037f5a5213c897403183a92382
#
_cell.length_a   1.000
_cell.length_b   1.000
_cell.length_c   1.000
_cell.angle_alpha   90.00
_cell.angle_beta   90.00
_cell.angle_gamma   90.00
#
_symmetry.space_group_name_H-M   'P 1'
#
loop_
_entity.id
_entity.type
_entity.pdbx_description
1 polymer ?
#
loop_
_entity_poly.entity_id
_entity_poly.type
_entity_poly.pdbx_seq_one_letter_code
_entity_poly.pdbx_strand_id
1 'polypeptide(L)'
;TFRAMDEVWRFKAHELMLQQAKGVALATGAEIDFRVDVGYPTVDNEPMITEAAWRLADQYMGKENVEETEKRMGAEDFGYYSQVIPGCFFRLGVRNESAGIVHNVHTPHFNIDEAAIEQGVGMMAWLGAQL
;
A
#
# COMPACT_ATOMS: atom_id res chain seq x y z
N THR A 1 -6.34 15.02 -5.05
CA THR A 1 -5.93 14.15 -3.91
C THR A 1 -4.49 14.47 -3.53
N PHE A 2 -4.22 14.69 -2.25
CA PHE A 2 -2.87 14.83 -1.70
C PHE A 2 -2.44 13.50 -1.08
N ARG A 3 -1.21 13.09 -1.33
CA ARG A 3 -0.62 11.85 -0.80
C ARG A 3 0.78 12.13 -0.26
N ALA A 4 1.15 11.48 0.84
CA ALA A 4 2.49 11.54 1.42
C ALA A 4 2.81 10.17 2.05
N MET A 5 4.10 9.86 2.16
CA MET A 5 4.59 8.65 2.82
C MET A 5 4.99 8.88 4.27
N ASP A 6 4.82 10.08 4.77
CA ASP A 6 5.10 10.49 6.15
C ASP A 6 3.82 11.07 6.74
N GLU A 7 3.31 10.44 7.79
CA GLU A 7 2.05 10.84 8.43
C GLU A 7 2.17 12.21 9.12
N VAL A 8 3.30 12.50 9.76
CA VAL A 8 3.51 13.80 10.43
C VAL A 8 3.49 14.92 9.40
N TRP A 9 4.20 14.74 8.31
CA TRP A 9 4.19 15.68 7.19
C TRP A 9 2.82 15.76 6.53
N ARG A 10 2.11 14.64 6.38
CA ARG A 10 0.76 14.63 5.79
C ARG A 10 -0.21 15.52 6.56
N PHE A 11 -0.26 15.37 7.88
CA PHE A 11 -1.11 16.21 8.72
C PHE A 11 -0.66 17.68 8.72
N LYS A 12 0.65 17.93 8.70
CA LYS A 12 1.18 19.29 8.57
C LYS A 12 0.76 19.95 7.25
N ALA A 13 0.76 19.20 6.16
CA ALA A 13 0.29 19.69 4.87
C ALA A 13 -1.20 20.05 4.89
N HIS A 14 -2.06 19.29 5.60
CA HIS A 14 -3.48 19.65 5.77
C HIS A 14 -3.65 21.00 6.48
N GLU A 15 -2.88 21.25 7.54
CA GLU A 15 -2.88 22.54 8.23
C GLU A 15 -2.46 23.70 7.29
N LEU A 16 -1.40 23.49 6.53
CA LEU A 16 -0.90 24.48 5.58
C LEU A 16 -1.91 24.76 4.45
N MET A 17 -2.57 23.74 3.93
CA MET A 17 -3.63 23.90 2.93
C MET A 17 -4.79 24.74 3.47
N LEU A 18 -5.22 24.48 4.71
CA LEU A 18 -6.28 25.28 5.36
C LEU A 18 -5.84 26.73 5.56
N GLN A 19 -4.58 26.97 5.95
CA GLN A 19 -4.04 28.33 6.10
C GLN A 19 -4.03 29.08 4.76
N GLN A 20 -3.61 28.41 3.69
CA GLN A 20 -3.63 29.00 2.34
C GLN A 20 -5.05 29.32 1.88
N ALA A 21 -6.01 28.43 2.10
CA ALA A 21 -7.41 28.67 1.76
C ALA A 21 -7.96 29.91 2.49
N LYS A 22 -7.67 30.05 3.79
CA LYS A 22 -8.04 31.25 4.58
C LYS A 22 -7.36 32.52 4.06
N GLY A 23 -6.09 32.42 3.66
CA GLY A 23 -5.35 33.53 3.06
C GLY A 23 -5.98 34.04 1.77
N VAL A 24 -6.36 33.11 0.89
CA VAL A 24 -7.07 33.42 -0.37
C VAL A 24 -8.43 34.08 -0.08
N ALA A 25 -9.21 33.53 0.86
CA ALA A 25 -10.49 34.08 1.25
C ALA A 25 -10.33 35.56 1.70
N LEU A 26 -9.36 35.83 2.56
CA LEU A 26 -9.07 37.20 3.04
C LEU A 26 -8.66 38.17 1.92
N ALA A 27 -7.80 37.69 0.99
CA ALA A 27 -7.27 38.48 -0.10
C ALA A 27 -8.33 38.83 -1.17
N THR A 28 -9.30 37.98 -1.37
CA THR A 28 -10.30 38.10 -2.46
C THR A 28 -11.68 38.52 -1.97
N GLY A 29 -11.95 38.48 -0.65
CA GLY A 29 -13.28 38.67 -0.09
C GLY A 29 -14.24 37.49 -0.36
N ALA A 30 -13.74 36.36 -0.82
CA ALA A 30 -14.54 35.17 -1.08
C ALA A 30 -14.82 34.37 0.19
N GLU A 31 -15.96 33.70 0.26
CA GLU A 31 -16.20 32.66 1.25
C GLU A 31 -15.65 31.32 0.73
N ILE A 32 -14.87 30.62 1.56
CA ILE A 32 -14.28 29.33 1.22
C ILE A 32 -14.65 28.29 2.29
N ASP A 33 -15.38 27.27 1.89
CA ASP A 33 -15.55 26.03 2.68
C ASP A 33 -14.48 25.04 2.22
N PHE A 34 -13.43 24.91 3.00
CA PHE A 34 -12.32 24.00 2.71
C PHE A 34 -12.33 22.83 3.68
N ARG A 35 -12.53 21.63 3.14
CA ARG A 35 -12.54 20.37 3.90
C ARG A 35 -11.43 19.45 3.45
N VAL A 36 -10.89 18.72 4.39
CA VAL A 36 -9.94 17.63 4.15
C VAL A 36 -10.57 16.33 4.65
N ASP A 37 -10.91 15.45 3.73
CA ASP A 37 -11.32 14.09 4.07
C ASP A 37 -10.06 13.23 4.19
N VAL A 38 -9.74 12.84 5.43
CA VAL A 38 -8.54 12.06 5.74
C VAL A 38 -8.78 10.60 5.35
N GLY A 39 -8.04 10.14 4.36
CA GLY A 39 -8.05 8.75 3.92
C GLY A 39 -7.17 7.84 4.77
N TYR A 40 -6.82 6.67 4.22
CA TYR A 40 -6.02 5.65 4.90
C TYR A 40 -4.62 6.16 5.27
N PRO A 41 -4.07 5.71 6.42
CA PRO A 41 -2.70 6.00 6.77
C PRO A 41 -1.70 5.27 5.86
N THR A 42 -0.45 5.69 5.93
CA THR A 42 0.65 5.03 5.21
C THR A 42 0.83 3.60 5.74
N VAL A 43 0.99 2.64 4.84
CA VAL A 43 1.47 1.31 5.21
C VAL A 43 2.95 1.40 5.51
N ASP A 44 3.33 1.04 6.72
CA ASP A 44 4.72 0.96 7.15
C ASP A 44 5.03 -0.49 7.56
N ASN A 45 5.86 -1.15 6.76
CA ASN A 45 6.28 -2.51 7.02
C ASN A 45 7.33 -2.52 8.13
N GLU A 46 7.09 -3.28 9.19
CA GLU A 46 8.06 -3.42 10.28
C GLU A 46 9.31 -4.15 9.77
N PRO A 47 10.53 -3.58 9.97
CA PRO A 47 11.74 -4.09 9.32
C PRO A 47 12.09 -5.54 9.68
N MET A 48 11.99 -5.93 10.96
CA MET A 48 12.37 -7.29 11.39
C MET A 48 11.40 -8.35 10.88
N ILE A 49 10.10 -8.06 10.91
CA ILE A 49 9.06 -8.96 10.38
C ILE A 49 9.20 -9.05 8.86
N THR A 50 9.48 -7.93 8.19
CA THR A 50 9.67 -7.89 6.74
C THR A 50 10.89 -8.73 6.33
N GLU A 51 12.00 -8.60 7.02
CA GLU A 51 13.21 -9.41 6.77
C GLU A 51 12.94 -10.90 7.01
N ALA A 52 12.24 -11.24 8.10
CA ALA A 52 11.88 -12.63 8.38
C ALA A 52 10.93 -13.19 7.31
N ALA A 53 9.90 -12.44 6.93
CA ALA A 53 8.97 -12.82 5.87
C ALA A 53 9.68 -12.99 4.51
N TRP A 54 10.62 -12.09 4.18
CA TRP A 54 11.44 -12.21 2.97
C TRP A 54 12.24 -13.53 2.93
N ARG A 55 12.96 -13.86 4.01
CA ARG A 55 13.72 -15.11 4.08
C ARG A 55 12.82 -16.35 3.94
N LEU A 56 11.64 -16.31 4.55
CA LEU A 56 10.68 -17.40 4.46
C LEU A 56 10.05 -17.50 3.05
N ALA A 57 9.84 -16.35 2.39
CA ALA A 57 9.41 -16.29 1.00
C ALA A 57 10.45 -16.89 0.07
N ASP A 58 11.73 -16.56 0.24
CA ASP A 58 12.84 -17.17 -0.51
C ASP A 58 12.88 -18.69 -0.39
N GLN A 59 12.57 -19.21 0.80
CA GLN A 59 12.55 -20.67 1.06
C GLN A 59 11.35 -21.36 0.40
N TYR A 60 10.20 -20.70 0.39
CA TYR A 60 8.96 -21.28 -0.13
C TYR A 60 8.82 -21.09 -1.63
N MET A 61 9.08 -19.90 -2.14
CA MET A 61 8.85 -19.52 -3.53
C MET A 61 10.10 -19.69 -4.42
N GLY A 62 11.31 -19.74 -3.83
CA GLY A 62 12.58 -19.57 -4.53
C GLY A 62 12.97 -18.09 -4.65
N LYS A 63 14.26 -17.80 -4.48
CA LYS A 63 14.81 -16.42 -4.48
C LYS A 63 14.53 -15.65 -5.76
N GLU A 64 14.47 -16.35 -6.88
CA GLU A 64 14.19 -15.80 -8.21
C GLU A 64 12.75 -15.31 -8.38
N ASN A 65 11.87 -15.69 -7.47
CA ASN A 65 10.44 -15.34 -7.47
C ASN A 65 10.07 -14.33 -6.37
N VAL A 66 11.06 -13.81 -5.64
CA VAL A 66 10.86 -12.81 -4.59
C VAL A 66 11.64 -11.55 -4.95
N GLU A 67 10.95 -10.44 -5.02
CA GLU A 67 11.55 -9.16 -5.41
C GLU A 67 11.03 -7.99 -4.56
N GLU A 68 11.84 -6.94 -4.44
CA GLU A 68 11.39 -5.69 -3.86
C GLU A 68 10.54 -4.92 -4.88
N THR A 69 9.35 -4.51 -4.47
CA THR A 69 8.48 -3.71 -5.32
C THR A 69 8.79 -2.22 -5.17
N GLU A 70 8.58 -1.45 -6.25
CA GLU A 70 8.65 0.01 -6.16
C GLU A 70 7.64 0.56 -5.15
N LYS A 71 8.05 1.61 -4.42
CA LYS A 71 7.17 2.34 -3.51
C LYS A 71 6.02 2.99 -4.30
N ARG A 72 4.81 2.79 -3.84
CA ARG A 72 3.60 3.34 -4.48
C ARG A 72 2.79 4.15 -3.47
N MET A 73 2.34 5.32 -3.91
CA MET A 73 1.42 6.16 -3.14
C MET A 73 -0.04 5.73 -3.36
N GLY A 74 -0.33 4.46 -3.14
CA GLY A 74 -1.68 3.92 -3.15
C GLY A 74 -2.44 4.23 -1.85
N ALA A 75 -3.70 3.86 -1.80
CA ALA A 75 -4.48 3.80 -0.57
C ALA A 75 -4.67 2.32 -0.22
N GLU A 76 -4.42 1.96 1.04
CA GLU A 76 -4.47 0.59 1.53
C GLU A 76 -4.94 0.59 2.99
N ASP A 77 -5.97 -0.18 3.28
CA ASP A 77 -6.55 -0.24 4.64
C ASP A 77 -5.65 -1.00 5.63
N PHE A 78 -4.73 -1.84 5.15
CA PHE A 78 -3.68 -2.43 5.98
C PHE A 78 -2.85 -1.37 6.73
N GLY A 79 -2.83 -0.13 6.24
CA GLY A 79 -2.23 1.00 6.94
C GLY A 79 -2.74 1.16 8.37
N TYR A 80 -4.02 0.89 8.65
CA TYR A 80 -4.54 0.95 10.02
C TYR A 80 -3.94 -0.13 10.94
N TYR A 81 -3.70 -1.32 10.41
CA TYR A 81 -3.07 -2.39 11.18
C TYR A 81 -1.61 -2.09 11.47
N SER A 82 -0.85 -1.62 10.47
CA SER A 82 0.57 -1.30 10.62
C SER A 82 0.85 -0.13 11.57
N GLN A 83 -0.16 0.71 11.89
CA GLN A 83 -0.02 1.75 12.91
C GLN A 83 -0.11 1.22 14.35
N VAL A 84 -0.65 0.03 14.56
CA VAL A 84 -0.95 -0.49 15.91
C VAL A 84 -0.26 -1.80 16.24
N ILE A 85 0.08 -2.59 15.22
CA ILE A 85 0.84 -3.84 15.37
C ILE A 85 1.94 -3.91 14.32
N PRO A 86 3.11 -4.47 14.68
CA PRO A 86 4.15 -4.76 13.69
C PRO A 86 3.61 -5.73 12.63
N GLY A 87 3.84 -5.43 11.36
CA GLY A 87 3.35 -6.25 10.27
C GLY A 87 4.13 -6.06 8.98
N CYS A 88 3.90 -6.94 8.03
CA CYS A 88 4.46 -6.88 6.70
C CYS A 88 3.35 -7.03 5.65
N PHE A 89 3.18 -6.01 4.85
CA PHE A 89 2.33 -6.04 3.66
C PHE A 89 3.16 -6.41 2.44
N PHE A 90 2.79 -7.46 1.75
CA PHE A 90 3.43 -7.88 0.51
C PHE A 90 2.40 -8.10 -0.61
N ARG A 91 2.86 -8.28 -1.82
CA ARG A 91 2.01 -8.50 -3.00
C ARG A 91 2.30 -9.85 -3.60
N LEU A 92 1.24 -10.53 -4.01
CA LEU A 92 1.33 -11.76 -4.78
C LEU A 92 1.25 -11.41 -6.27
N GLY A 93 2.22 -11.89 -7.07
CA GLY A 93 2.19 -11.81 -8.52
C GLY A 93 1.10 -12.72 -9.08
N VAL A 94 0.24 -12.17 -9.93
CA VAL A 94 -0.91 -12.90 -10.53
C VAL A 94 -0.93 -12.80 -12.06
N ARG A 95 0.14 -12.26 -12.66
CA ARG A 95 0.27 -12.09 -14.11
C ARG A 95 0.69 -13.41 -14.77
N ASN A 96 0.10 -13.72 -15.93
CA ASN A 96 0.50 -14.83 -16.78
C ASN A 96 0.39 -14.42 -18.26
N GLU A 97 1.55 -14.14 -18.87
CA GLU A 97 1.59 -13.66 -20.26
C GLU A 97 1.15 -14.75 -21.25
N SER A 98 1.50 -16.01 -20.99
CA SER A 98 1.15 -17.14 -21.88
C SER A 98 -0.36 -17.40 -21.90
N ALA A 99 -1.07 -17.08 -20.82
CA ALA A 99 -2.53 -17.14 -20.72
C ALA A 99 -3.22 -15.82 -21.09
N GLY A 100 -2.48 -14.79 -21.50
CA GLY A 100 -3.03 -13.47 -21.82
C GLY A 100 -3.50 -12.67 -20.61
N ILE A 101 -3.12 -13.07 -19.38
CA ILE A 101 -3.46 -12.38 -18.13
C ILE A 101 -2.40 -11.30 -17.88
N VAL A 102 -2.61 -10.13 -18.47
CA VAL A 102 -1.61 -9.05 -18.53
C VAL A 102 -2.11 -7.70 -18.04
N HIS A 103 -3.42 -7.58 -17.80
CA HIS A 103 -4.04 -6.32 -17.43
C HIS A 103 -3.82 -6.00 -15.96
N ASN A 104 -3.57 -4.72 -15.67
CA ASN A 104 -3.39 -4.24 -14.31
C ASN A 104 -4.71 -4.18 -13.53
N VAL A 105 -4.60 -4.20 -12.19
CA VAL A 105 -5.72 -3.90 -11.28
C VAL A 105 -6.42 -2.59 -11.68
N HIS A 106 -7.71 -2.47 -11.33
CA HIS A 106 -8.55 -1.31 -11.67
C HIS A 106 -8.81 -1.08 -13.16
N THR A 107 -8.67 -2.13 -13.98
CA THR A 107 -9.08 -2.11 -15.38
C THR A 107 -10.24 -3.09 -15.61
N PRO A 108 -11.12 -2.86 -16.62
CA PRO A 108 -12.25 -3.75 -16.88
C PRO A 108 -11.84 -5.16 -17.37
N HIS A 109 -10.58 -5.32 -17.76
CA HIS A 109 -10.03 -6.59 -18.24
C HIS A 109 -9.12 -7.27 -17.21
N PHE A 110 -9.04 -6.74 -15.98
CA PHE A 110 -8.24 -7.34 -14.92
C PHE A 110 -8.70 -8.78 -14.66
N ASN A 111 -7.75 -9.67 -14.63
CA ASN A 111 -7.92 -11.06 -14.25
C ASN A 111 -6.65 -11.55 -13.56
N ILE A 112 -6.73 -12.68 -12.89
CA ILE A 112 -5.62 -13.32 -12.19
C ILE A 112 -5.34 -14.71 -12.79
N ASP A 113 -4.10 -15.14 -12.72
CA ASP A 113 -3.77 -16.56 -12.89
C ASP A 113 -4.22 -17.31 -11.64
N GLU A 114 -5.18 -18.22 -11.78
CA GLU A 114 -5.73 -18.97 -10.65
C GLU A 114 -4.69 -19.86 -9.95
N ALA A 115 -3.60 -20.24 -10.64
CA ALA A 115 -2.48 -20.94 -10.03
C ALA A 115 -1.80 -20.13 -8.92
N ALA A 116 -1.88 -18.80 -8.98
CA ALA A 116 -1.38 -17.93 -7.92
C ALA A 116 -2.13 -18.08 -6.59
N ILE A 117 -3.38 -18.56 -6.60
CA ILE A 117 -4.18 -18.78 -5.38
C ILE A 117 -3.54 -19.85 -4.52
N GLU A 118 -3.15 -20.99 -5.13
CA GLU A 118 -2.47 -22.06 -4.41
C GLU A 118 -1.16 -21.58 -3.77
N GLN A 119 -0.38 -20.82 -4.54
CA GLN A 119 0.87 -20.23 -4.05
C GLN A 119 0.63 -19.26 -2.90
N GLY A 120 -0.37 -18.38 -3.01
CA GLY A 120 -0.70 -17.42 -1.98
C GLY A 120 -1.19 -18.08 -0.68
N VAL A 121 -2.05 -19.09 -0.78
CA VAL A 121 -2.53 -19.86 0.39
C VAL A 121 -1.37 -20.59 1.06
N GLY A 122 -0.53 -21.27 0.29
CA GLY A 122 0.64 -21.97 0.81
C GLY A 122 1.64 -21.03 1.46
N MET A 123 1.92 -19.88 0.85
CA MET A 123 2.80 -18.86 1.41
C MET A 123 2.28 -18.30 2.74
N MET A 124 0.99 -17.96 2.82
CA MET A 124 0.38 -17.46 4.06
C MET A 124 0.41 -18.52 5.18
N ALA A 125 0.13 -19.78 4.85
CA ALA A 125 0.22 -20.89 5.81
C ALA A 125 1.67 -21.10 6.28
N TRP A 126 2.63 -21.02 5.37
CA TRP A 126 4.06 -21.14 5.68
C TRP A 126 4.53 -20.02 6.61
N LEU A 127 4.20 -18.76 6.31
CA LEU A 127 4.51 -17.62 7.15
C LEU A 127 3.88 -17.76 8.54
N GLY A 128 2.58 -18.11 8.62
CA GLY A 128 1.89 -18.26 9.91
C GLY A 128 2.39 -19.41 10.78
N ALA A 129 3.08 -20.39 10.18
CA ALA A 129 3.68 -21.51 10.92
C ALA A 129 5.12 -21.23 11.37
N GLN A 130 5.80 -20.24 10.81
CA GLN A 130 7.23 -19.97 11.00
C GLN A 130 7.51 -18.64 11.73
N LEU A 131 6.60 -17.68 11.69
CA LEU A 131 6.66 -16.39 12.40
C LEU A 131 5.99 -16.51 13.77
#